data_b01419d4b57c00d82ca63f295ac3c18f
#
_entry.id   b01419d4b57c00d82ca63f295ac3c18f
#
_cell.length_a   1.000
_cell.length_b   1.000
_cell.length_c   1.000
_cell.angle_alpha   90.00
_cell.angle_beta   90.00
_cell.angle_gamma   90.00
#
_symmetry.space_group_name_H-M   'P 1'
#
loop_
_entity.id
_entity.type
_entity.pdbx_description
1 polymer ?
#
loop_
_entity_poly.entity_id
_entity_poly.type
_entity_poly.pdbx_seq_one_letter_code
_entity_poly.pdbx_strand_id
1 'polypeptide(L)'
;MLEQMGSAAKAASYQLALLSSREKNRVLEKIADYLEAQSQSILSANQQDVSEARDNGLSDALLDRLLLTPARLSAIAADVRQVCNLADPVGQVIDGGLLDSGLRIERRRVPLGVIGVIYEARPNVTVDVASLCLKTGNAAILRGGKETWRTNAATVKVIQQALVECGLPAAAVQAIESPDRALVNEMLRMDKYIDMLIPRGGAGLHKLCREQSTIPVITGGIGVCHIFVDDSAEFAPAIDIIVNAKTQRPSTCNTVETLLVHQAVAERFLPALSNRMAERGVTLHADAQALTLLQAGPAKVVAVKPEEYDDEFLSLDLNVKIVADLDGAIDHIRAHGTQHSDAILTRTLRNANRFINEVDSSAVYVNASTRFTDGAQFGLGAEVAVSTQKLHARGPMGLEALTTYKWIGFGDDTIRA
;
A
#
# COMPACT_ATOMS: atom_id res chain seq x y z
N MET A 1 4.51 -28.45 8.97
CA MET A 1 4.60 -27.83 7.63
C MET A 1 5.13 -26.40 7.73
N LEU A 2 4.44 -25.48 8.39
CA LEU A 2 4.84 -24.05 8.45
C LEU A 2 6.18 -23.84 9.17
N GLU A 3 6.50 -24.59 10.20
CA GLU A 3 7.78 -24.50 10.89
C GLU A 3 8.96 -24.84 9.95
N GLN A 4 8.80 -25.86 9.10
CA GLN A 4 9.81 -26.20 8.08
C GLN A 4 9.94 -25.11 7.03
N MET A 5 8.82 -24.53 6.56
CA MET A 5 8.83 -23.40 5.65
C MET A 5 9.54 -22.18 6.26
N GLY A 6 9.23 -21.87 7.50
CA GLY A 6 9.85 -20.76 8.23
C GLY A 6 11.37 -20.95 8.40
N SER A 7 11.80 -22.14 8.82
CA SER A 7 13.22 -22.47 8.96
C SER A 7 13.97 -22.39 7.62
N ALA A 8 13.36 -22.89 6.54
CA ALA A 8 13.95 -22.83 5.20
C ALA A 8 14.03 -21.39 4.66
N ALA A 9 12.98 -20.57 4.88
CA ALA A 9 12.98 -19.15 4.51
C ALA A 9 14.06 -18.38 5.29
N LYS A 10 14.22 -18.64 6.60
CA LYS A 10 15.25 -18.00 7.42
C LYS A 10 16.64 -18.35 6.93
N ALA A 11 16.91 -19.62 6.61
CA ALA A 11 18.18 -20.03 6.02
C ALA A 11 18.43 -19.37 4.64
N ALA A 12 17.40 -19.26 3.80
CA ALA A 12 17.48 -18.59 2.52
C ALA A 12 17.78 -17.08 2.68
N SER A 13 17.18 -16.41 3.66
CA SER A 13 17.38 -14.96 3.88
C SER A 13 18.84 -14.60 4.16
N TYR A 14 19.60 -15.45 4.81
CA TYR A 14 21.04 -15.25 5.05
C TYR A 14 21.84 -15.25 3.73
N GLN A 15 21.47 -16.10 2.77
CA GLN A 15 22.11 -16.12 1.46
C GLN A 15 21.71 -14.90 0.62
N LEU A 16 20.42 -14.54 0.63
CA LEU A 16 19.90 -13.37 -0.10
C LEU A 16 20.54 -12.06 0.36
N ALA A 17 20.81 -11.93 1.65
CA ALA A 17 21.42 -10.73 2.24
C ALA A 17 22.86 -10.46 1.74
N LEU A 18 23.53 -11.48 1.18
CA LEU A 18 24.90 -11.38 0.66
C LEU A 18 24.96 -11.09 -0.84
N LEU A 19 23.82 -11.12 -1.55
CA LEU A 19 23.79 -10.90 -2.99
C LEU A 19 24.09 -9.44 -3.36
N SER A 20 24.90 -9.26 -4.38
CA SER A 20 25.09 -7.98 -5.03
C SER A 20 23.80 -7.56 -5.78
N SER A 21 23.63 -6.26 -6.03
CA SER A 21 22.55 -5.73 -6.84
C SER A 21 22.48 -6.36 -8.24
N ARG A 22 23.63 -6.70 -8.82
CA ARG A 22 23.73 -7.38 -10.12
C ARG A 22 23.12 -8.79 -10.07
N GLU A 23 23.42 -9.54 -9.03
CA GLU A 23 22.88 -10.90 -8.84
C GLU A 23 21.38 -10.87 -8.60
N LYS A 24 20.91 -9.94 -7.75
CA LYS A 24 19.46 -9.71 -7.52
C LYS A 24 18.75 -9.37 -8.84
N ASN A 25 19.28 -8.46 -9.65
CA ASN A 25 18.71 -8.10 -10.94
C ASN A 25 18.67 -9.28 -11.90
N ARG A 26 19.74 -10.09 -11.99
CA ARG A 26 19.74 -11.32 -12.81
C ARG A 26 18.61 -12.27 -12.43
N VAL A 27 18.34 -12.43 -11.14
CA VAL A 27 17.23 -13.27 -10.65
C VAL A 27 15.88 -12.71 -11.07
N LEU A 28 15.68 -11.39 -10.91
CA LEU A 28 14.43 -10.73 -11.29
C LEU A 28 14.17 -10.81 -12.80
N GLU A 29 15.19 -10.57 -13.62
CA GLU A 29 15.08 -10.74 -15.08
C GLU A 29 14.69 -12.19 -15.45
N LYS A 30 15.33 -13.17 -14.81
CA LYS A 30 15.00 -14.58 -15.02
C LYS A 30 13.56 -14.90 -14.58
N ILE A 31 13.08 -14.33 -13.48
CA ILE A 31 11.68 -14.46 -13.04
C ILE A 31 10.74 -13.90 -14.12
N ALA A 32 11.01 -12.70 -14.64
CA ALA A 32 10.20 -12.10 -15.69
C ALA A 32 10.15 -12.98 -16.96
N ASP A 33 11.30 -13.49 -17.39
CA ASP A 33 11.38 -14.41 -18.54
C ASP A 33 10.58 -15.70 -18.32
N TYR A 34 10.63 -16.26 -17.10
CA TYR A 34 9.88 -17.47 -16.77
C TYR A 34 8.38 -17.24 -16.63
N LEU A 35 7.95 -16.09 -16.13
CA LEU A 35 6.53 -15.72 -16.10
C LEU A 35 5.93 -15.68 -17.52
N GLU A 36 6.68 -15.18 -18.50
CA GLU A 36 6.27 -15.18 -19.90
C GLU A 36 6.35 -16.57 -20.53
N ALA A 37 7.47 -17.28 -20.36
CA ALA A 37 7.70 -18.58 -20.97
C ALA A 37 6.75 -19.66 -20.43
N GLN A 38 6.37 -19.60 -19.16
CA GLN A 38 5.49 -20.57 -18.50
C GLN A 38 4.08 -20.00 -18.25
N SER A 39 3.70 -18.96 -18.97
CA SER A 39 2.42 -18.26 -18.82
C SER A 39 1.22 -19.21 -18.86
N GLN A 40 1.25 -20.22 -19.74
CA GLN A 40 0.15 -21.18 -19.88
C GLN A 40 -0.18 -21.92 -18.57
N SER A 41 0.82 -22.30 -17.77
CA SER A 41 0.61 -23.00 -16.50
C SER A 41 -0.09 -22.11 -15.47
N ILE A 42 0.31 -20.84 -15.40
CA ILE A 42 -0.28 -19.84 -14.49
C ILE A 42 -1.71 -19.51 -14.94
N LEU A 43 -1.92 -19.27 -16.25
CA LEU A 43 -3.24 -18.95 -16.79
C LEU A 43 -4.23 -20.09 -16.64
N SER A 44 -3.80 -21.35 -16.80
CA SER A 44 -4.65 -22.53 -16.58
C SER A 44 -5.07 -22.65 -15.10
N ALA A 45 -4.15 -22.41 -14.16
CA ALA A 45 -4.47 -22.38 -12.72
C ALA A 45 -5.43 -21.22 -12.38
N ASN A 46 -5.21 -20.06 -12.97
CA ASN A 46 -6.08 -18.90 -12.80
C ASN A 46 -7.49 -19.12 -13.34
N GLN A 47 -7.63 -19.77 -14.48
CA GLN A 47 -8.94 -20.11 -15.05
C GLN A 47 -9.75 -21.01 -14.12
N GLN A 48 -9.09 -21.98 -13.43
CA GLN A 48 -9.74 -22.82 -12.44
C GLN A 48 -10.22 -22.01 -11.22
N ASP A 49 -9.35 -21.12 -10.68
CA ASP A 49 -9.71 -20.25 -9.56
C ASP A 49 -10.86 -19.33 -9.91
N VAL A 50 -10.86 -18.71 -11.10
CA VAL A 50 -11.93 -17.81 -11.57
C VAL A 50 -13.24 -18.57 -11.77
N SER A 51 -13.19 -19.81 -12.34
CA SER A 51 -14.38 -20.63 -12.50
C SER A 51 -15.01 -20.97 -11.15
N GLU A 52 -14.21 -21.47 -10.21
CA GLU A 52 -14.71 -21.80 -8.85
C GLU A 52 -15.24 -20.56 -8.11
N ALA A 53 -14.58 -19.41 -8.27
CA ALA A 53 -15.04 -18.17 -7.67
C ALA A 53 -16.40 -17.71 -8.23
N ARG A 54 -16.61 -17.88 -9.55
CA ARG A 54 -17.89 -17.59 -10.20
C ARG A 54 -18.98 -18.52 -9.72
N ASP A 55 -18.71 -19.82 -9.63
CA ASP A 55 -19.65 -20.82 -9.14
C ASP A 55 -20.03 -20.56 -7.68
N ASN A 56 -19.12 -20.00 -6.90
CA ASN A 56 -19.35 -19.57 -5.52
C ASN A 56 -20.03 -18.19 -5.39
N GLY A 57 -20.44 -17.56 -6.50
CA GLY A 57 -21.23 -16.34 -6.52
C GLY A 57 -20.45 -15.05 -6.24
N LEU A 58 -19.14 -15.01 -6.52
CA LEU A 58 -18.38 -13.76 -6.44
C LEU A 58 -18.92 -12.74 -7.46
N SER A 59 -18.93 -11.46 -7.07
CA SER A 59 -19.34 -10.37 -7.95
C SER A 59 -18.39 -10.20 -9.14
N ASP A 60 -18.92 -9.68 -10.26
CA ASP A 60 -18.12 -9.44 -11.48
C ASP A 60 -16.88 -8.56 -11.21
N ALA A 61 -17.00 -7.57 -10.32
CA ALA A 61 -15.88 -6.72 -9.93
C ALA A 61 -14.75 -7.50 -9.21
N LEU A 62 -15.11 -8.48 -8.38
CA LEU A 62 -14.14 -9.36 -7.72
C LEU A 62 -13.56 -10.38 -8.70
N LEU A 63 -14.39 -10.92 -9.61
CA LEU A 63 -13.92 -11.82 -10.68
C LEU A 63 -12.91 -11.13 -11.61
N ASP A 64 -13.14 -9.86 -11.98
CA ASP A 64 -12.16 -9.08 -12.75
C ASP A 64 -10.83 -8.88 -12.00
N ARG A 65 -10.88 -8.71 -10.68
CA ARG A 65 -9.65 -8.64 -9.86
C ARG A 65 -8.86 -9.95 -9.82
N LEU A 66 -9.55 -11.09 -9.87
CA LEU A 66 -8.93 -12.41 -9.88
C LEU A 66 -8.34 -12.77 -11.24
N LEU A 67 -8.94 -12.28 -12.31
CA LEU A 67 -8.64 -12.71 -13.67
C LEU A 67 -7.24 -12.27 -14.10
N LEU A 68 -6.42 -13.23 -14.51
CA LEU A 68 -5.21 -13.01 -15.29
C LEU A 68 -5.49 -13.31 -16.76
N THR A 69 -5.08 -12.38 -17.61
CA THR A 69 -5.02 -12.57 -19.06
C THR A 69 -3.55 -12.62 -19.51
N PRO A 70 -3.24 -13.11 -20.70
CA PRO A 70 -1.88 -13.04 -21.24
C PRO A 70 -1.30 -11.61 -21.18
N ALA A 71 -2.10 -10.60 -21.51
CA ALA A 71 -1.69 -9.19 -21.44
C ALA A 71 -1.40 -8.73 -20.02
N ARG A 72 -2.24 -9.11 -19.03
CA ARG A 72 -2.01 -8.78 -17.62
C ARG A 72 -0.75 -9.47 -17.08
N LEU A 73 -0.51 -10.72 -17.46
CA LEU A 73 0.69 -11.44 -17.03
C LEU A 73 1.96 -10.86 -17.65
N SER A 74 1.92 -10.47 -18.94
CA SER A 74 3.03 -9.76 -19.60
C SER A 74 3.32 -8.40 -18.94
N ALA A 75 2.28 -7.66 -18.53
CA ALA A 75 2.45 -6.42 -17.78
C ALA A 75 3.13 -6.68 -16.42
N ILE A 76 2.74 -7.72 -15.69
CA ILE A 76 3.40 -8.12 -14.44
C ILE A 76 4.88 -8.44 -14.68
N ALA A 77 5.23 -9.17 -15.74
CA ALA A 77 6.63 -9.43 -16.07
C ALA A 77 7.41 -8.14 -16.41
N ALA A 78 6.77 -7.19 -17.10
CA ALA A 78 7.35 -5.88 -17.36
C ALA A 78 7.59 -5.08 -16.06
N ASP A 79 6.66 -5.14 -15.09
CA ASP A 79 6.81 -4.50 -13.78
C ASP A 79 8.00 -5.10 -13.00
N VAL A 80 8.22 -6.42 -13.06
CA VAL A 80 9.42 -7.05 -12.47
C VAL A 80 10.69 -6.51 -13.10
N ARG A 81 10.73 -6.32 -14.42
CA ARG A 81 11.88 -5.70 -15.10
C ARG A 81 12.08 -4.23 -14.70
N GLN A 82 11.00 -3.50 -14.40
CA GLN A 82 11.13 -2.14 -13.86
C GLN A 82 11.77 -2.14 -12.47
N VAL A 83 11.45 -3.11 -11.60
CA VAL A 83 12.10 -3.25 -10.29
C VAL A 83 13.62 -3.43 -10.41
N CYS A 84 14.12 -4.07 -11.49
CA CYS A 84 15.57 -4.16 -11.75
C CYS A 84 16.24 -2.78 -11.85
N ASN A 85 15.55 -1.79 -12.39
CA ASN A 85 16.06 -0.43 -12.59
C ASN A 85 16.06 0.44 -11.33
N LEU A 86 15.37 0.00 -10.27
CA LEU A 86 15.34 0.73 -9.01
C LEU A 86 16.68 0.63 -8.29
N ALA A 87 17.07 1.70 -7.61
CA ALA A 87 18.27 1.70 -6.78
C ALA A 87 18.11 0.70 -5.62
N ASP A 88 19.11 -0.15 -5.42
CA ASP A 88 19.14 -1.10 -4.30
C ASP A 88 19.53 -0.34 -3.02
N PRO A 89 18.68 -0.32 -1.99
CA PRO A 89 19.00 0.38 -0.75
C PRO A 89 19.96 -0.41 0.15
N VAL A 90 20.14 -1.71 -0.07
CA VAL A 90 20.96 -2.58 0.78
C VAL A 90 22.44 -2.22 0.63
N GLY A 91 23.11 -2.04 1.76
CA GLY A 91 24.52 -1.64 1.79
C GLY A 91 24.75 -0.12 1.80
N GLN A 92 23.72 0.70 1.57
CA GLN A 92 23.85 2.15 1.68
C GLN A 92 24.21 2.57 3.11
N VAL A 93 25.18 3.45 3.25
CA VAL A 93 25.51 4.13 4.51
C VAL A 93 24.56 5.32 4.66
N ILE A 94 23.75 5.30 5.73
CA ILE A 94 22.76 6.34 6.00
C ILE A 94 23.45 7.55 6.61
N ASP A 95 24.27 7.31 7.62
CA ASP A 95 25.08 8.30 8.32
C ASP A 95 26.22 7.61 9.06
N GLY A 96 27.12 8.39 9.64
CA GLY A 96 28.23 7.92 10.44
C GLY A 96 29.23 9.03 10.70
N GLY A 97 30.31 8.70 11.39
CA GLY A 97 31.36 9.65 11.73
C GLY A 97 32.45 9.06 12.60
N LEU A 98 33.47 9.87 12.87
CA LEU A 98 34.54 9.57 13.83
C LEU A 98 34.13 10.14 15.20
N LEU A 99 34.16 9.29 16.21
CA LEU A 99 33.88 9.67 17.60
C LEU A 99 35.17 10.17 18.29
N ASP A 100 35.01 10.90 19.40
CA ASP A 100 36.15 11.38 20.21
C ASP A 100 37.01 10.23 20.75
N SER A 101 36.44 9.04 20.91
CA SER A 101 37.17 7.82 21.27
C SER A 101 38.09 7.27 20.17
N GLY A 102 38.07 7.84 18.97
CA GLY A 102 38.75 7.29 17.80
C GLY A 102 38.02 6.18 17.05
N LEU A 103 36.85 5.74 17.57
CA LEU A 103 36.00 4.76 16.89
C LEU A 103 35.27 5.42 15.71
N ARG A 104 35.41 4.88 14.50
CA ARG A 104 34.60 5.27 13.34
C ARG A 104 33.35 4.40 13.31
N ILE A 105 32.18 5.01 13.34
CA ILE A 105 30.90 4.33 13.24
C ILE A 105 30.20 4.66 11.93
N GLU A 106 29.40 3.73 11.44
CA GLU A 106 28.46 3.96 10.35
C GLU A 106 27.17 3.19 10.59
N ARG A 107 26.06 3.74 10.09
CA ARG A 107 24.77 3.11 10.08
C ARG A 107 24.46 2.67 8.65
N ARG A 108 24.41 1.36 8.43
CA ARG A 108 24.28 0.77 7.10
C ARG A 108 22.98 0.02 6.94
N ARG A 109 22.27 0.21 5.81
CA ARG A 109 21.06 -0.50 5.48
C ARG A 109 21.32 -1.99 5.26
N VAL A 110 20.42 -2.82 5.80
CA VAL A 110 20.42 -4.27 5.66
C VAL A 110 19.00 -4.77 5.40
N PRO A 111 18.81 -5.96 4.79
CA PRO A 111 17.49 -6.59 4.68
C PRO A 111 16.83 -6.76 6.05
N LEU A 112 15.49 -6.79 6.08
CA LEU A 112 14.73 -7.18 7.27
C LEU A 112 14.92 -8.66 7.62
N GLY A 113 14.94 -9.52 6.60
CA GLY A 113 15.10 -10.98 6.77
C GLY A 113 14.02 -11.76 6.05
N VAL A 114 13.03 -12.27 6.79
CA VAL A 114 11.88 -12.98 6.23
C VAL A 114 10.63 -12.13 6.38
N ILE A 115 9.95 -11.86 5.27
CA ILE A 115 8.72 -11.08 5.24
C ILE A 115 7.53 -12.01 4.99
N GLY A 116 6.58 -12.00 5.90
CA GLY A 116 5.30 -12.66 5.74
C GLY A 116 4.29 -11.70 5.11
N VAL A 117 3.58 -12.11 4.05
CA VAL A 117 2.54 -11.28 3.46
C VAL A 117 1.25 -12.07 3.35
N ILE A 118 0.18 -11.52 3.94
CA ILE A 118 -1.17 -12.09 3.89
C ILE A 118 -2.01 -11.17 3.02
N TYR A 119 -2.57 -11.70 1.92
CA TYR A 119 -3.30 -10.87 0.96
C TYR A 119 -4.56 -11.55 0.44
N GLU A 120 -5.53 -10.72 0.05
CA GLU A 120 -6.80 -11.15 -0.51
C GLU A 120 -6.74 -11.11 -2.04
N ALA A 121 -7.63 -11.77 -2.70
CA ALA A 121 -8.06 -11.80 -4.10
C ALA A 121 -7.28 -10.91 -5.12
N ARG A 122 -5.94 -10.99 -5.15
CA ARG A 122 -5.08 -10.22 -6.06
C ARG A 122 -3.87 -11.06 -6.49
N PRO A 123 -3.93 -11.83 -7.57
CA PRO A 123 -2.86 -12.73 -7.98
C PRO A 123 -1.54 -12.01 -8.35
N ASN A 124 -1.60 -10.75 -8.81
CA ASN A 124 -0.42 -9.95 -9.09
C ASN A 124 0.45 -9.69 -7.84
N VAL A 125 -0.16 -9.59 -6.66
CA VAL A 125 0.55 -9.32 -5.40
C VAL A 125 1.63 -10.38 -5.11
N THR A 126 1.41 -11.62 -5.55
CA THR A 126 2.41 -12.70 -5.43
C THR A 126 3.74 -12.30 -6.06
N VAL A 127 3.71 -11.77 -7.29
CA VAL A 127 4.90 -11.36 -8.04
C VAL A 127 5.45 -10.04 -7.52
N ASP A 128 4.57 -9.06 -7.27
CA ASP A 128 4.95 -7.73 -6.79
C ASP A 128 5.75 -7.84 -5.48
N VAL A 129 5.22 -8.60 -4.51
CA VAL A 129 5.89 -8.80 -3.22
C VAL A 129 7.17 -9.60 -3.37
N ALA A 130 7.14 -10.70 -4.13
CA ALA A 130 8.33 -11.53 -4.32
C ALA A 130 9.48 -10.72 -4.95
N SER A 131 9.20 -9.93 -5.98
CA SER A 131 10.21 -9.10 -6.66
C SER A 131 10.81 -8.03 -5.75
N LEU A 132 9.99 -7.32 -4.98
CA LEU A 132 10.46 -6.30 -4.02
C LEU A 132 11.26 -6.91 -2.87
N CYS A 133 10.81 -8.06 -2.33
CA CYS A 133 11.56 -8.79 -1.31
C CYS A 133 12.92 -9.26 -1.83
N LEU A 134 12.98 -9.88 -3.00
CA LEU A 134 14.23 -10.35 -3.59
C LEU A 134 15.18 -9.19 -3.94
N LYS A 135 14.65 -8.07 -4.46
CA LYS A 135 15.44 -6.86 -4.72
C LYS A 135 16.10 -6.30 -3.47
N THR A 136 15.46 -6.44 -2.32
CA THR A 136 15.97 -5.98 -1.02
C THR A 136 16.65 -7.08 -0.20
N GLY A 137 16.90 -8.26 -0.80
CA GLY A 137 17.60 -9.36 -0.14
C GLY A 137 16.80 -10.06 0.95
N ASN A 138 15.47 -9.97 0.92
CA ASN A 138 14.55 -10.63 1.85
C ASN A 138 14.01 -11.92 1.26
N ALA A 139 13.76 -12.92 2.11
CA ALA A 139 12.90 -14.05 1.78
C ALA A 139 11.43 -13.69 2.02
N ALA A 140 10.51 -14.36 1.33
CA ALA A 140 9.08 -14.13 1.44
C ALA A 140 8.29 -15.41 1.69
N ILE A 141 7.36 -15.34 2.66
CA ILE A 141 6.32 -16.35 2.88
C ILE A 141 4.97 -15.71 2.57
N LEU A 142 4.29 -16.23 1.56
CA LEU A 142 3.10 -15.65 0.97
C LEU A 142 1.86 -16.47 1.35
N ARG A 143 0.80 -15.79 1.80
CA ARG A 143 -0.50 -16.38 2.07
C ARG A 143 -1.59 -15.59 1.35
N GLY A 144 -1.98 -16.05 0.18
CA GLY A 144 -3.08 -15.48 -0.60
C GLY A 144 -4.46 -15.93 -0.13
N GLY A 145 -5.51 -15.27 -0.60
CA GLY A 145 -6.89 -15.65 -0.38
C GLY A 145 -7.20 -17.05 -0.94
N LYS A 146 -8.28 -17.67 -0.43
CA LYS A 146 -8.72 -18.99 -0.90
C LYS A 146 -9.10 -18.99 -2.38
N GLU A 147 -9.47 -17.83 -2.90
CA GLU A 147 -9.92 -17.64 -4.28
C GLU A 147 -8.77 -17.63 -5.30
N THR A 148 -7.51 -17.58 -4.85
CA THR A 148 -6.32 -17.46 -5.71
C THR A 148 -5.26 -18.52 -5.42
N TRP A 149 -5.57 -19.52 -4.62
CA TRP A 149 -4.54 -20.42 -4.12
C TRP A 149 -3.81 -21.22 -5.20
N ARG A 150 -4.53 -21.69 -6.26
CA ARG A 150 -3.91 -22.42 -7.39
C ARG A 150 -3.03 -21.50 -8.22
N THR A 151 -3.54 -20.30 -8.52
CA THR A 151 -2.79 -19.28 -9.26
C THR A 151 -1.50 -18.91 -8.52
N ASN A 152 -1.59 -18.67 -7.19
CA ASN A 152 -0.44 -18.32 -6.38
C ASN A 152 0.58 -19.47 -6.31
N ALA A 153 0.12 -20.70 -6.12
CA ALA A 153 0.99 -21.89 -6.11
C ALA A 153 1.72 -22.08 -7.45
N ALA A 154 1.00 -21.93 -8.58
CA ALA A 154 1.61 -22.03 -9.91
C ALA A 154 2.63 -20.92 -10.13
N THR A 155 2.31 -19.68 -9.75
CA THR A 155 3.20 -18.52 -9.89
C THR A 155 4.47 -18.69 -9.03
N VAL A 156 4.33 -19.10 -7.77
CA VAL A 156 5.48 -19.33 -6.89
C VAL A 156 6.37 -20.45 -7.40
N LYS A 157 5.82 -21.53 -7.96
CA LYS A 157 6.63 -22.60 -8.62
C LYS A 157 7.47 -22.06 -9.76
N VAL A 158 6.93 -21.16 -10.58
CA VAL A 158 7.68 -20.49 -11.66
C VAL A 158 8.81 -19.63 -11.09
N ILE A 159 8.54 -18.85 -10.05
CA ILE A 159 9.56 -18.04 -9.35
C ILE A 159 10.65 -18.95 -8.76
N GLN A 160 10.29 -20.04 -8.13
CA GLN A 160 11.23 -21.00 -7.51
C GLN A 160 12.14 -21.66 -8.56
N GLN A 161 11.62 -21.97 -9.73
CA GLN A 161 12.45 -22.51 -10.83
C GLN A 161 13.50 -21.49 -11.28
N ALA A 162 13.12 -20.23 -11.42
CA ALA A 162 14.04 -19.15 -11.76
C ALA A 162 15.12 -18.96 -10.68
N LEU A 163 14.74 -19.03 -9.40
CA LEU A 163 15.68 -18.98 -8.28
C LEU A 163 16.72 -20.11 -8.35
N VAL A 164 16.26 -21.33 -8.52
CA VAL A 164 17.13 -22.53 -8.61
C VAL A 164 18.09 -22.45 -9.80
N GLU A 165 17.63 -22.01 -10.96
CA GLU A 165 18.48 -21.80 -12.14
C GLU A 165 19.56 -20.71 -11.89
N CYS A 166 19.26 -19.73 -11.06
CA CYS A 166 20.23 -18.72 -10.63
C CYS A 166 21.15 -19.19 -9.50
N GLY A 167 21.02 -20.44 -9.01
CA GLY A 167 21.80 -21.00 -7.92
C GLY A 167 21.32 -20.57 -6.53
N LEU A 168 20.08 -20.12 -6.41
CA LEU A 168 19.48 -19.69 -5.14
C LEU A 168 18.47 -20.72 -4.60
N PRO A 169 18.26 -20.75 -3.28
CA PRO A 169 17.30 -21.66 -2.69
C PRO A 169 15.87 -21.33 -3.11
N ALA A 170 15.10 -22.33 -3.55
CA ALA A 170 13.68 -22.19 -3.83
C ALA A 170 12.90 -21.63 -2.63
N ALA A 171 13.36 -21.93 -1.41
CA ALA A 171 12.77 -21.46 -0.16
C ALA A 171 12.84 -19.92 0.04
N ALA A 172 13.54 -19.18 -0.83
CA ALA A 172 13.57 -17.73 -0.81
C ALA A 172 12.18 -17.10 -1.05
N VAL A 173 11.31 -17.81 -1.82
CA VAL A 173 9.91 -17.42 -2.02
C VAL A 173 9.03 -18.65 -1.87
N GLN A 174 8.12 -18.63 -0.91
CA GLN A 174 7.23 -19.73 -0.62
C GLN A 174 5.78 -19.25 -0.51
N ALA A 175 4.83 -20.09 -0.92
CA ALA A 175 3.41 -19.87 -0.69
C ALA A 175 2.84 -20.95 0.23
N ILE A 176 1.91 -20.56 1.10
CA ILE A 176 1.08 -21.50 1.86
C ILE A 176 -0.01 -22.00 0.90
N GLU A 177 0.17 -23.25 0.42
CA GLU A 177 -0.68 -23.87 -0.61
C GLU A 177 -1.99 -24.47 -0.05
N SER A 178 -2.55 -23.88 0.99
CA SER A 178 -3.79 -24.36 1.60
C SER A 178 -4.75 -23.20 1.89
N PRO A 179 -6.04 -23.35 1.57
CA PRO A 179 -7.05 -22.35 1.88
C PRO A 179 -7.44 -22.29 3.37
N ASP A 180 -6.92 -23.21 4.19
CA ASP A 180 -7.26 -23.30 5.60
C ASP A 180 -6.89 -22.03 6.36
N ARG A 181 -7.89 -21.43 7.03
CA ARG A 181 -7.71 -20.21 7.83
C ARG A 181 -6.90 -20.46 9.11
N ALA A 182 -6.86 -21.70 9.61
CA ALA A 182 -6.06 -22.03 10.79
C ALA A 182 -4.57 -21.73 10.55
N LEU A 183 -4.08 -21.94 9.31
CA LEU A 183 -2.70 -21.64 8.93
C LEU A 183 -2.37 -20.14 8.96
N VAL A 184 -3.36 -19.26 8.82
CA VAL A 184 -3.15 -17.81 9.04
C VAL A 184 -2.81 -17.57 10.51
N ASN A 185 -3.59 -18.13 11.44
CA ASN A 185 -3.35 -17.95 12.88
C ASN A 185 -1.99 -18.56 13.30
N GLU A 186 -1.60 -19.67 12.70
CA GLU A 186 -0.28 -20.27 12.93
C GLU A 186 0.83 -19.34 12.39
N MET A 187 0.67 -18.83 11.16
CA MET A 187 1.63 -17.89 10.54
C MET A 187 1.83 -16.63 11.39
N LEU A 188 0.77 -16.09 11.99
CA LEU A 188 0.82 -14.90 12.87
C LEU A 188 1.69 -15.11 14.13
N ARG A 189 2.03 -16.36 14.47
CA ARG A 189 2.81 -16.75 15.64
C ARG A 189 4.23 -17.24 15.31
N MET A 190 4.65 -17.11 14.06
CA MET A 190 5.96 -17.59 13.59
C MET A 190 7.09 -16.56 13.80
N ASP A 191 7.09 -15.83 14.91
CA ASP A 191 8.07 -14.79 15.26
C ASP A 191 9.53 -15.30 15.34
N LYS A 192 9.71 -16.61 15.53
CA LYS A 192 11.03 -17.26 15.43
C LYS A 192 11.62 -17.19 14.00
N TYR A 193 10.79 -17.12 12.99
CA TYR A 193 11.19 -17.24 11.59
C TYR A 193 10.90 -16.00 10.75
N ILE A 194 9.75 -15.36 10.97
CA ILE A 194 9.27 -14.20 10.23
C ILE A 194 9.62 -12.94 11.00
N ASP A 195 10.30 -12.00 10.34
CA ASP A 195 10.76 -10.77 10.96
C ASP A 195 9.72 -9.64 10.87
N MET A 196 8.84 -9.68 9.87
CA MET A 196 7.77 -8.70 9.65
C MET A 196 6.59 -9.30 8.91
N LEU A 197 5.37 -8.87 9.26
CA LEU A 197 4.13 -9.17 8.55
C LEU A 197 3.54 -7.93 7.89
N ILE A 198 3.02 -8.12 6.67
CA ILE A 198 2.35 -7.08 5.88
C ILE A 198 1.00 -7.63 5.41
N PRO A 199 -0.12 -7.24 6.04
CA PRO A 199 -1.45 -7.57 5.54
C PRO A 199 -1.81 -6.68 4.33
N ARG A 200 -2.43 -7.29 3.32
CA ARG A 200 -2.92 -6.65 2.09
C ARG A 200 -4.37 -7.04 1.83
N GLY A 201 -5.31 -6.39 2.48
CA GLY A 201 -6.74 -6.70 2.40
C GLY A 201 -7.59 -5.67 3.13
N GLY A 202 -8.82 -6.03 3.44
CA GLY A 202 -9.76 -5.15 4.13
C GLY A 202 -9.45 -4.97 5.63
N ALA A 203 -10.22 -4.08 6.27
CA ALA A 203 -10.08 -3.70 7.68
C ALA A 203 -10.01 -4.90 8.63
N GLY A 204 -10.81 -5.94 8.37
CA GLY A 204 -10.85 -7.15 9.18
C GLY A 204 -9.52 -7.91 9.22
N LEU A 205 -8.83 -8.00 8.06
CA LEU A 205 -7.50 -8.64 7.99
C LEU A 205 -6.46 -7.82 8.77
N HIS A 206 -6.44 -6.50 8.59
CA HIS A 206 -5.53 -5.61 9.32
C HIS A 206 -5.75 -5.69 10.82
N LYS A 207 -7.02 -5.71 11.26
CA LYS A 207 -7.39 -5.88 12.67
C LYS A 207 -6.91 -7.23 13.21
N LEU A 208 -7.19 -8.31 12.50
CA LEU A 208 -6.76 -9.67 12.88
C LEU A 208 -5.24 -9.74 13.08
N CYS A 209 -4.47 -9.25 12.09
CA CYS A 209 -3.01 -9.26 12.16
C CYS A 209 -2.50 -8.44 13.34
N ARG A 210 -3.03 -7.23 13.56
CA ARG A 210 -2.63 -6.36 14.66
C ARG A 210 -2.91 -6.94 16.05
N GLU A 211 -4.04 -7.63 16.22
CA GLU A 211 -4.49 -8.15 17.52
C GLU A 211 -3.91 -9.52 17.84
N GLN A 212 -3.63 -10.34 16.81
CA GLN A 212 -3.27 -11.76 17.00
C GLN A 212 -1.79 -12.06 16.75
N SER A 213 -1.05 -11.16 16.09
CA SER A 213 0.33 -11.44 15.72
C SER A 213 1.30 -11.26 16.89
N THR A 214 2.26 -12.17 17.03
CA THR A 214 3.46 -12.00 17.86
C THR A 214 4.62 -11.39 17.04
N ILE A 215 4.47 -11.29 15.72
CA ILE A 215 5.42 -10.70 14.78
C ILE A 215 5.09 -9.22 14.61
N PRO A 216 6.07 -8.31 14.46
CA PRO A 216 5.81 -6.93 14.07
C PRO A 216 4.97 -6.85 12.78
N VAL A 217 3.88 -6.08 12.83
CA VAL A 217 2.95 -5.94 11.71
C VAL A 217 2.99 -4.51 11.20
N ILE A 218 3.21 -4.34 9.91
CA ILE A 218 3.00 -3.06 9.23
C ILE A 218 1.56 -3.02 8.71
N THR A 219 0.74 -2.22 9.33
CA THR A 219 -0.66 -2.02 8.96
C THR A 219 -0.88 -0.68 8.28
N GLY A 220 -1.87 -0.64 7.42
CA GLY A 220 -2.31 0.53 6.70
C GLY A 220 -3.45 0.14 5.78
N GLY A 221 -3.68 0.90 4.74
CA GLY A 221 -4.55 0.46 3.64
C GLY A 221 -6.04 0.72 3.81
N ILE A 222 -6.50 1.29 4.93
CA ILE A 222 -7.84 1.87 5.05
C ILE A 222 -7.67 3.38 4.91
N GLY A 223 -8.30 3.97 3.92
CA GLY A 223 -8.16 5.37 3.61
C GLY A 223 -9.47 6.15 3.72
N VAL A 224 -9.82 6.64 4.92
CA VAL A 224 -10.81 7.70 5.03
C VAL A 224 -10.08 9.03 4.81
N CYS A 225 -9.91 9.38 3.53
CA CYS A 225 -9.14 10.55 3.12
C CYS A 225 -10.04 11.79 3.04
N HIS A 226 -9.49 12.97 3.38
CA HIS A 226 -10.22 14.23 3.39
C HIS A 226 -9.60 15.24 2.43
N ILE A 227 -10.45 16.11 1.88
CA ILE A 227 -10.02 17.32 1.21
C ILE A 227 -10.77 18.50 1.87
N PHE A 228 -10.04 19.49 2.35
CA PHE A 228 -10.60 20.73 2.86
C PHE A 228 -10.49 21.86 1.84
N VAL A 229 -11.62 22.48 1.51
CA VAL A 229 -11.71 23.66 0.66
C VAL A 229 -11.74 24.89 1.57
N ASP A 230 -10.62 25.58 1.65
CA ASP A 230 -10.44 26.82 2.44
C ASP A 230 -11.13 28.02 1.79
N ASP A 231 -11.36 29.10 2.54
CA ASP A 231 -12.03 30.32 2.07
C ASP A 231 -11.31 31.00 0.90
N SER A 232 -10.00 30.80 0.79
CA SER A 232 -9.15 31.36 -0.26
C SER A 232 -8.99 30.46 -1.48
N ALA A 233 -9.65 29.29 -1.53
CA ALA A 233 -9.52 28.34 -2.63
C ALA A 233 -10.05 28.91 -3.96
N GLU A 234 -9.32 28.65 -5.04
CA GLU A 234 -9.81 28.91 -6.40
C GLU A 234 -10.73 27.75 -6.83
N PHE A 235 -11.98 28.07 -7.19
CA PHE A 235 -13.02 27.06 -7.36
C PHE A 235 -12.76 26.09 -8.52
N ALA A 236 -12.37 26.58 -9.69
CA ALA A 236 -12.20 25.73 -10.85
C ALA A 236 -11.12 24.65 -10.64
N PRO A 237 -9.87 24.98 -10.25
CA PRO A 237 -8.86 23.98 -9.98
C PRO A 237 -9.19 23.12 -8.74
N ALA A 238 -9.86 23.67 -7.72
CA ALA A 238 -10.30 22.91 -6.56
C ALA A 238 -11.30 21.80 -6.94
N ILE A 239 -12.29 22.13 -7.79
CA ILE A 239 -13.25 21.15 -8.31
C ILE A 239 -12.54 20.06 -9.12
N ASP A 240 -11.60 20.43 -10.00
CA ASP A 240 -10.85 19.44 -10.80
C ASP A 240 -10.05 18.49 -9.92
N ILE A 241 -9.42 18.98 -8.84
CA ILE A 241 -8.72 18.15 -7.86
C ILE A 241 -9.69 17.19 -7.17
N ILE A 242 -10.84 17.67 -6.70
CA ILE A 242 -11.83 16.85 -6.00
C ILE A 242 -12.42 15.78 -6.93
N VAL A 243 -12.77 16.16 -8.16
CA VAL A 243 -13.25 15.21 -9.17
C VAL A 243 -12.20 14.13 -9.43
N ASN A 244 -10.94 14.52 -9.64
CA ASN A 244 -9.85 13.56 -9.80
C ASN A 244 -9.71 12.65 -8.57
N ALA A 245 -9.69 13.23 -7.37
CA ALA A 245 -9.50 12.52 -6.12
C ALA A 245 -10.62 11.47 -5.86
N LYS A 246 -11.85 11.72 -6.33
CA LYS A 246 -12.97 10.79 -6.15
C LYS A 246 -13.16 9.82 -7.32
N THR A 247 -12.95 10.27 -8.56
CA THR A 247 -13.47 9.51 -9.72
C THR A 247 -12.41 8.80 -10.55
N GLN A 248 -11.12 9.10 -10.38
CA GLN A 248 -10.06 8.46 -11.16
C GLN A 248 -10.02 6.94 -10.92
N ARG A 249 -10.13 6.53 -9.66
CA ARG A 249 -10.20 5.12 -9.25
C ARG A 249 -10.86 5.01 -7.88
N PRO A 250 -12.19 4.96 -7.80
CA PRO A 250 -12.93 5.07 -6.53
C PRO A 250 -12.63 3.96 -5.52
N SER A 251 -12.15 2.80 -5.98
CA SER A 251 -11.89 1.61 -5.14
C SER A 251 -10.48 1.54 -4.54
N THR A 252 -9.79 2.67 -4.37
CA THR A 252 -8.43 2.73 -3.81
C THR A 252 -8.38 3.53 -2.52
N CYS A 253 -7.48 3.14 -1.61
CA CYS A 253 -7.37 3.70 -0.26
C CYS A 253 -6.98 5.18 -0.18
N ASN A 254 -6.47 5.77 -1.25
CA ASN A 254 -6.12 7.19 -1.34
C ASN A 254 -7.22 8.03 -2.04
N THR A 255 -8.38 7.43 -2.31
CA THR A 255 -9.56 8.14 -2.81
C THR A 255 -10.13 9.04 -1.72
N VAL A 256 -10.56 10.26 -2.07
CA VAL A 256 -11.24 11.12 -1.11
C VAL A 256 -12.60 10.53 -0.70
N GLU A 257 -12.85 10.44 0.59
CA GLU A 257 -14.11 9.94 1.15
C GLU A 257 -14.94 11.05 1.80
N THR A 258 -14.29 12.11 2.30
CA THR A 258 -14.97 13.25 2.90
C THR A 258 -14.41 14.57 2.36
N LEU A 259 -15.32 15.41 1.87
CA LEU A 259 -15.06 16.78 1.48
C LEU A 259 -15.53 17.74 2.59
N LEU A 260 -14.61 18.53 3.10
CA LEU A 260 -14.87 19.60 4.07
C LEU A 260 -14.85 20.93 3.35
N VAL A 261 -15.86 21.77 3.53
CA VAL A 261 -15.98 23.07 2.84
C VAL A 261 -16.12 24.17 3.87
N HIS A 262 -15.24 25.18 3.76
CA HIS A 262 -15.33 26.36 4.62
C HIS A 262 -16.66 27.08 4.41
N GLN A 263 -17.35 27.44 5.51
CA GLN A 263 -18.69 28.05 5.46
C GLN A 263 -18.76 29.31 4.59
N ALA A 264 -17.71 30.12 4.57
CA ALA A 264 -17.69 31.39 3.82
C ALA A 264 -17.77 31.22 2.28
N VAL A 265 -17.44 30.02 1.76
CA VAL A 265 -17.46 29.74 0.32
C VAL A 265 -18.51 28.71 -0.09
N ALA A 266 -19.14 28.04 0.87
CA ALA A 266 -20.05 26.92 0.65
C ALA A 266 -21.21 27.25 -0.32
N GLU A 267 -21.86 28.37 -0.15
CA GLU A 267 -23.00 28.81 -1.00
C GLU A 267 -22.65 28.95 -2.49
N ARG A 268 -21.40 29.32 -2.78
CA ARG A 268 -20.92 29.54 -4.15
C ARG A 268 -20.23 28.29 -4.70
N PHE A 269 -19.53 27.57 -3.85
CA PHE A 269 -18.70 26.42 -4.23
C PHE A 269 -19.53 25.17 -4.48
N LEU A 270 -20.45 24.82 -3.57
CA LEU A 270 -21.20 23.56 -3.63
C LEU A 270 -22.09 23.42 -4.87
N PRO A 271 -22.81 24.45 -5.36
CA PRO A 271 -23.56 24.33 -6.61
C PRO A 271 -22.67 24.08 -7.84
N ALA A 272 -21.48 24.70 -7.90
CA ALA A 272 -20.52 24.47 -8.98
C ALA A 272 -19.96 23.04 -8.93
N LEU A 273 -19.64 22.53 -7.74
CA LEU A 273 -19.20 21.16 -7.53
C LEU A 273 -20.29 20.15 -7.94
N SER A 274 -21.57 20.41 -7.57
CA SER A 274 -22.69 19.52 -7.86
C SER A 274 -22.81 19.20 -9.35
N ASN A 275 -22.62 20.19 -10.23
CA ASN A 275 -22.65 19.99 -11.69
C ASN A 275 -21.60 18.96 -12.13
N ARG A 276 -20.36 19.10 -11.67
CA ARG A 276 -19.25 18.23 -12.05
C ARG A 276 -19.37 16.81 -11.45
N MET A 277 -19.94 16.71 -10.24
CA MET A 277 -20.18 15.42 -9.60
C MET A 277 -21.33 14.64 -10.26
N ALA A 278 -22.38 15.34 -10.73
CA ALA A 278 -23.45 14.74 -11.51
C ALA A 278 -22.94 14.12 -12.82
N GLU A 279 -22.07 14.82 -13.54
CA GLU A 279 -21.44 14.33 -14.78
C GLU A 279 -20.65 13.03 -14.57
N ARG A 280 -20.18 12.79 -13.35
CA ARG A 280 -19.38 11.62 -12.97
C ARG A 280 -20.20 10.55 -12.22
N GLY A 281 -21.47 10.75 -12.01
CA GLY A 281 -22.36 9.82 -11.32
C GLY A 281 -22.04 9.66 -9.82
N VAL A 282 -21.43 10.67 -9.19
CA VAL A 282 -21.11 10.66 -7.76
C VAL A 282 -22.35 11.00 -6.94
N THR A 283 -22.66 10.17 -5.93
CA THR A 283 -23.66 10.46 -4.91
C THR A 283 -23.00 11.26 -3.78
N LEU A 284 -23.61 12.38 -3.40
CA LEU A 284 -23.15 13.25 -2.32
C LEU A 284 -23.93 12.98 -1.05
N HIS A 285 -23.25 12.56 0.02
CA HIS A 285 -23.79 12.37 1.36
C HIS A 285 -23.54 13.65 2.15
N ALA A 286 -24.55 14.49 2.26
CA ALA A 286 -24.40 15.86 2.73
C ALA A 286 -24.89 16.04 4.18
N ASP A 287 -24.18 16.85 4.98
CA ASP A 287 -24.70 17.33 6.24
C ASP A 287 -25.91 18.25 6.05
N ALA A 288 -26.60 18.62 7.10
CA ALA A 288 -27.84 19.39 7.00
C ALA A 288 -27.67 20.75 6.27
N GLN A 289 -26.52 21.39 6.44
CA GLN A 289 -26.24 22.68 5.78
C GLN A 289 -25.89 22.49 4.30
N ALA A 290 -25.01 21.55 3.98
CA ALA A 290 -24.64 21.22 2.62
C ALA A 290 -25.84 20.64 1.83
N LEU A 291 -26.69 19.84 2.47
CA LEU A 291 -27.89 19.27 1.88
C LEU A 291 -28.80 20.37 1.32
N THR A 292 -29.03 21.42 2.09
CA THR A 292 -29.87 22.56 1.67
C THR A 292 -29.32 23.25 0.41
N LEU A 293 -28.01 23.38 0.31
CA LEU A 293 -27.35 24.05 -0.83
C LEU A 293 -27.27 23.13 -2.06
N LEU A 294 -27.18 21.82 -1.87
CA LEU A 294 -26.98 20.84 -2.94
C LEU A 294 -28.28 20.32 -3.55
N GLN A 295 -29.39 20.34 -2.81
CA GLN A 295 -30.71 19.83 -3.28
C GLN A 295 -31.21 20.48 -4.57
N ALA A 296 -30.85 21.72 -4.85
CA ALA A 296 -31.20 22.43 -6.09
C ALA A 296 -30.29 22.05 -7.28
N GLY A 297 -29.21 21.33 -7.04
CA GLY A 297 -28.23 20.94 -8.06
C GLY A 297 -28.59 19.62 -8.77
N PRO A 298 -27.87 19.26 -9.83
CA PRO A 298 -28.14 18.05 -10.61
C PRO A 298 -27.54 16.76 -10.02
N ALA A 299 -26.64 16.83 -9.04
CA ALA A 299 -26.07 15.64 -8.42
C ALA A 299 -27.11 14.91 -7.55
N LYS A 300 -26.96 13.59 -7.47
CA LYS A 300 -27.73 12.81 -6.49
C LYS A 300 -27.21 13.15 -5.10
N VAL A 301 -28.12 13.59 -4.21
CA VAL A 301 -27.78 14.03 -2.85
C VAL A 301 -28.63 13.27 -1.84
N VAL A 302 -28.02 12.79 -0.79
CA VAL A 302 -28.66 12.12 0.34
C VAL A 302 -28.14 12.74 1.65
N ALA A 303 -28.93 12.63 2.73
CA ALA A 303 -28.44 13.05 4.04
C ALA A 303 -27.37 12.07 4.53
N VAL A 304 -26.24 12.60 5.00
CA VAL A 304 -25.16 11.80 5.58
C VAL A 304 -25.62 11.21 6.93
N LYS A 305 -25.23 9.98 7.19
CA LYS A 305 -25.35 9.38 8.52
C LYS A 305 -24.04 9.59 9.29
N PRO A 306 -24.10 9.80 10.63
CA PRO A 306 -22.89 10.05 11.41
C PRO A 306 -21.79 9.01 11.26
N GLU A 307 -22.15 7.73 11.15
CA GLU A 307 -21.21 6.62 10.95
C GLU A 307 -20.51 6.62 9.60
N GLU A 308 -21.10 7.23 8.56
CA GLU A 308 -20.52 7.29 7.21
C GLU A 308 -19.26 8.15 7.14
N TYR A 309 -19.00 9.00 8.14
CA TYR A 309 -17.71 9.74 8.22
C TYR A 309 -16.53 8.85 8.57
N ASP A 310 -16.77 7.68 9.13
CA ASP A 310 -15.74 6.69 9.48
C ASP A 310 -15.59 5.61 8.39
N ASP A 311 -16.44 5.64 7.35
CA ASP A 311 -16.49 4.63 6.31
C ASP A 311 -15.57 4.95 5.12
N GLU A 312 -14.87 3.94 4.65
CA GLU A 312 -14.20 3.92 3.36
C GLU A 312 -15.18 3.35 2.32
N PHE A 313 -15.85 4.21 1.55
CA PHE A 313 -16.91 3.81 0.61
C PHE A 313 -16.38 2.90 -0.52
N LEU A 314 -15.19 3.16 -1.04
CA LEU A 314 -14.61 2.47 -2.20
C LEU A 314 -15.51 2.50 -3.45
N SER A 315 -16.39 3.49 -3.54
CA SER A 315 -17.41 3.70 -4.59
C SER A 315 -17.51 5.18 -4.98
N LEU A 316 -18.42 5.50 -5.87
CA LEU A 316 -18.72 6.88 -6.28
C LEU A 316 -19.66 7.58 -5.28
N ASP A 317 -19.37 7.44 -3.99
CA ASP A 317 -20.03 8.09 -2.87
C ASP A 317 -19.06 9.02 -2.15
N LEU A 318 -19.49 10.24 -1.79
CA LEU A 318 -18.64 11.28 -1.19
C LEU A 318 -19.39 12.00 -0.08
N ASN A 319 -18.86 11.98 1.14
CA ASN A 319 -19.34 12.82 2.22
C ASN A 319 -19.03 14.28 1.95
N VAL A 320 -19.98 15.17 2.23
CA VAL A 320 -19.83 16.62 2.12
C VAL A 320 -20.29 17.29 3.42
N LYS A 321 -19.37 17.98 4.06
CA LYS A 321 -19.64 18.68 5.33
C LYS A 321 -19.15 20.13 5.27
N ILE A 322 -19.99 21.05 5.74
CA ILE A 322 -19.61 22.45 5.94
C ILE A 322 -18.98 22.59 7.34
N VAL A 323 -17.82 23.21 7.38
CA VAL A 323 -17.09 23.53 8.62
C VAL A 323 -16.91 25.03 8.77
N ALA A 324 -16.86 25.50 10.02
CA ALA A 324 -16.76 26.92 10.28
C ALA A 324 -15.47 27.54 9.71
N ASP A 325 -14.37 26.84 9.85
CA ASP A 325 -13.01 27.28 9.51
C ASP A 325 -12.02 26.11 9.43
N LEU A 326 -10.73 26.45 9.35
CA LEU A 326 -9.64 25.48 9.32
C LEU A 326 -9.59 24.62 10.62
N ASP A 327 -9.91 25.20 11.78
CA ASP A 327 -9.90 24.46 13.03
C ASP A 327 -10.96 23.36 13.03
N GLY A 328 -12.17 23.68 12.56
CA GLY A 328 -13.24 22.70 12.37
C GLY A 328 -12.90 21.59 11.36
N ALA A 329 -12.13 21.92 10.33
CA ALA A 329 -11.65 20.91 9.37
C ALA A 329 -10.62 19.98 10.01
N ILE A 330 -9.64 20.53 10.73
CA ILE A 330 -8.59 19.75 11.42
C ILE A 330 -9.20 18.85 12.49
N ASP A 331 -10.16 19.34 13.26
CA ASP A 331 -10.83 18.56 14.30
C ASP A 331 -11.64 17.40 13.70
N HIS A 332 -12.31 17.64 12.56
CA HIS A 332 -13.00 16.57 11.85
C HIS A 332 -12.04 15.49 11.35
N ILE A 333 -10.91 15.88 10.74
CA ILE A 333 -9.88 14.95 10.27
C ILE A 333 -9.30 14.15 11.43
N ARG A 334 -9.08 14.77 12.58
CA ARG A 334 -8.60 14.07 13.79
C ARG A 334 -9.58 13.05 14.32
N ALA A 335 -10.88 13.35 14.23
CA ALA A 335 -11.93 12.47 14.74
C ALA A 335 -12.21 11.28 13.81
N HIS A 336 -12.19 11.47 12.49
CA HIS A 336 -12.67 10.50 11.50
C HIS A 336 -11.59 9.99 10.54
N GLY A 337 -10.44 10.66 10.46
CA GLY A 337 -9.36 10.28 9.55
C GLY A 337 -8.63 9.02 9.99
N THR A 338 -8.12 8.28 9.01
CA THR A 338 -7.29 7.08 9.21
C THR A 338 -5.79 7.35 9.12
N GLN A 339 -5.39 8.61 9.11
CA GLN A 339 -4.00 9.06 8.94
C GLN A 339 -3.37 8.62 7.61
N HIS A 340 -4.20 8.45 6.57
CA HIS A 340 -3.74 8.02 5.26
C HIS A 340 -3.29 9.21 4.41
N SER A 341 -4.22 9.95 3.82
CA SER A 341 -3.93 11.05 2.89
C SER A 341 -4.97 12.16 3.00
N ASP A 342 -4.54 13.35 3.35
CA ASP A 342 -5.44 14.49 3.50
C ASP A 342 -4.89 15.71 2.77
N ALA A 343 -5.77 16.57 2.27
CA ALA A 343 -5.41 17.73 1.48
C ALA A 343 -6.13 18.99 1.92
N ILE A 344 -5.45 20.13 1.77
CA ILE A 344 -6.04 21.46 1.82
C ILE A 344 -5.96 22.14 0.45
N LEU A 345 -7.05 22.76 0.03
CA LEU A 345 -7.09 23.61 -1.16
C LEU A 345 -7.17 25.06 -0.71
N THR A 346 -6.09 25.80 -0.84
CA THR A 346 -5.94 27.16 -0.30
C THR A 346 -4.94 28.00 -1.12
N ARG A 347 -5.11 29.31 -1.10
CA ARG A 347 -4.09 30.28 -1.58
C ARG A 347 -3.40 31.00 -0.42
N THR A 348 -3.80 30.73 0.81
CA THR A 348 -3.24 31.34 2.01
C THR A 348 -2.10 30.49 2.56
N LEU A 349 -0.87 30.96 2.42
CA LEU A 349 0.34 30.25 2.91
C LEU A 349 0.25 29.93 4.41
N ARG A 350 -0.34 30.82 5.23
CA ARG A 350 -0.56 30.58 6.64
C ARG A 350 -1.40 29.34 6.90
N ASN A 351 -2.53 29.21 6.20
CA ASN A 351 -3.43 28.06 6.36
C ASN A 351 -2.81 26.76 5.83
N ALA A 352 -2.08 26.84 4.72
CA ALA A 352 -1.32 25.70 4.19
C ALA A 352 -0.30 25.20 5.23
N ASN A 353 0.49 26.07 5.81
CA ASN A 353 1.49 25.72 6.83
C ASN A 353 0.86 25.15 8.11
N ARG A 354 -0.25 25.74 8.57
CA ARG A 354 -0.98 25.20 9.72
C ARG A 354 -1.50 23.81 9.43
N PHE A 355 -2.15 23.59 8.29
CA PHE A 355 -2.67 22.29 7.91
C PHE A 355 -1.57 21.23 7.86
N ILE A 356 -0.42 21.51 7.22
CA ILE A 356 0.73 20.61 7.13
C ILE A 356 1.25 20.23 8.53
N ASN A 357 1.30 21.18 9.45
CA ASN A 357 1.86 20.95 10.79
C ASN A 357 0.87 20.28 11.76
N GLU A 358 -0.43 20.49 11.58
CA GLU A 358 -1.45 20.06 12.53
C GLU A 358 -2.18 18.77 12.09
N VAL A 359 -2.20 18.46 10.79
CA VAL A 359 -2.75 17.20 10.25
C VAL A 359 -1.65 16.16 10.19
N ASP A 360 -1.79 15.10 10.99
CA ASP A 360 -0.78 14.07 11.16
C ASP A 360 -1.13 12.81 10.32
N SER A 361 -1.23 13.00 9.02
CA SER A 361 -1.44 11.92 8.05
C SER A 361 -0.13 11.50 7.38
N SER A 362 -0.09 10.28 6.84
CA SER A 362 1.12 9.76 6.18
C SER A 362 1.50 10.55 4.93
N ALA A 363 0.51 11.16 4.29
CA ALA A 363 0.69 12.10 3.19
C ALA A 363 -0.26 13.29 3.37
N VAL A 364 0.29 14.51 3.34
CA VAL A 364 -0.47 15.77 3.46
C VAL A 364 -0.20 16.62 2.23
N TYR A 365 -1.25 17.08 1.59
CA TYR A 365 -1.17 17.82 0.32
C TYR A 365 -1.67 19.25 0.45
N VAL A 366 -1.05 20.13 -0.31
CA VAL A 366 -1.53 21.49 -0.56
C VAL A 366 -1.80 21.62 -2.05
N ASN A 367 -3.04 21.94 -2.41
CA ASN A 367 -3.49 22.12 -3.80
C ASN A 367 -3.17 20.94 -4.72
N ALA A 368 -3.29 19.72 -4.21
CA ALA A 368 -3.07 18.48 -4.97
C ALA A 368 -4.06 17.39 -4.56
N SER A 369 -4.27 16.44 -5.47
CA SER A 369 -5.16 15.30 -5.26
C SER A 369 -4.52 14.28 -4.29
N THR A 370 -5.33 13.69 -3.40
CA THR A 370 -4.91 12.60 -2.53
C THR A 370 -4.49 11.35 -3.31
N ARG A 371 -4.88 11.24 -4.59
CA ARG A 371 -4.50 10.15 -5.50
C ARG A 371 -2.99 10.05 -5.77
N PHE A 372 -2.22 11.08 -5.43
CA PHE A 372 -0.76 11.02 -5.54
C PHE A 372 -0.09 10.13 -4.48
N THR A 373 -0.79 9.67 -3.44
CA THR A 373 -0.22 8.73 -2.45
C THR A 373 -0.06 7.33 -3.06
N ASP A 374 0.97 7.18 -3.86
CA ASP A 374 1.28 5.99 -4.65
C ASP A 374 2.79 5.92 -4.85
N GLY A 375 3.38 4.74 -4.73
CA GLY A 375 4.83 4.57 -4.81
C GLY A 375 5.43 5.00 -6.14
N ALA A 376 4.74 4.75 -7.26
CA ALA A 376 5.20 5.18 -8.58
C ALA A 376 5.12 6.71 -8.71
N GLN A 377 4.04 7.32 -8.21
CA GLN A 377 3.86 8.77 -8.23
C GLN A 377 4.87 9.50 -7.31
N PHE A 378 5.30 8.87 -6.23
CA PHE A 378 6.32 9.41 -5.31
C PHE A 378 7.75 9.15 -5.80
N GLY A 379 7.93 8.56 -6.98
CA GLY A 379 9.25 8.26 -7.53
C GLY A 379 9.93 7.05 -6.89
N LEU A 380 9.20 6.26 -6.09
CA LEU A 380 9.72 5.03 -5.48
C LEU A 380 9.71 3.84 -6.46
N GLY A 381 9.09 4.02 -7.61
CA GLY A 381 9.00 3.03 -8.69
C GLY A 381 7.99 1.92 -8.45
N ALA A 382 7.90 1.39 -7.24
CA ALA A 382 6.95 0.37 -6.83
C ALA A 382 6.70 0.45 -5.32
N GLU A 383 5.60 -0.14 -4.87
CA GLU A 383 5.27 -0.23 -3.45
C GLU A 383 4.70 -1.59 -3.07
N VAL A 384 5.00 -2.05 -1.87
CA VAL A 384 4.41 -3.26 -1.30
C VAL A 384 3.07 -2.96 -0.61
N ALA A 385 2.94 -1.79 0.00
CA ALA A 385 1.77 -1.30 0.71
C ALA A 385 1.88 0.20 0.98
N VAL A 386 0.79 0.82 1.48
CA VAL A 386 0.82 2.15 2.09
C VAL A 386 0.62 1.96 3.59
N SER A 387 1.57 2.43 4.41
CA SER A 387 1.48 2.36 5.87
C SER A 387 1.00 3.68 6.46
N THR A 388 0.06 3.61 7.40
CA THR A 388 -0.39 4.78 8.18
C THR A 388 0.23 4.84 9.57
N GLN A 389 1.02 3.82 9.95
CA GLN A 389 1.67 3.75 11.27
C GLN A 389 2.88 4.68 11.36
N LYS A 390 3.14 5.15 12.59
CA LYS A 390 4.34 5.94 12.93
C LYS A 390 5.51 5.04 13.29
N LEU A 391 5.93 4.22 12.32
CA LEU A 391 7.08 3.31 12.44
C LEU A 391 8.20 3.73 11.48
N HIS A 392 9.17 2.85 11.24
CA HIS A 392 10.26 3.09 10.29
C HIS A 392 9.76 3.26 8.84
N ALA A 393 8.58 2.70 8.51
CA ALA A 393 7.90 2.83 7.24
C ALA A 393 6.55 3.53 7.45
N ARG A 394 6.31 4.63 6.75
CA ARG A 394 5.06 5.40 6.75
C ARG A 394 4.81 5.97 5.36
N GLY A 395 3.55 5.98 4.90
CA GLY A 395 3.18 6.30 3.54
C GLY A 395 3.45 5.13 2.58
N PRO A 396 3.63 5.37 1.28
CA PRO A 396 3.97 4.35 0.29
C PRO A 396 5.29 3.64 0.65
N MET A 397 5.24 2.32 0.72
CA MET A 397 6.36 1.48 1.13
C MET A 397 7.12 0.94 -0.08
N GLY A 398 8.13 1.65 -0.55
CA GLY A 398 9.07 1.20 -1.57
C GLY A 398 10.16 0.28 -0.99
N LEU A 399 11.26 0.13 -1.74
CA LEU A 399 12.36 -0.77 -1.37
C LEU A 399 12.99 -0.45 -0.01
N GLU A 400 13.16 0.83 0.33
CA GLU A 400 13.75 1.23 1.61
C GLU A 400 12.94 0.74 2.82
N ALA A 401 11.61 0.72 2.71
CA ALA A 401 10.72 0.27 3.76
C ALA A 401 10.86 -1.24 4.08
N LEU A 402 11.42 -2.02 3.14
CA LEU A 402 11.74 -3.44 3.30
C LEU A 402 13.15 -3.68 3.84
N THR A 403 13.80 -2.64 4.37
CA THR A 403 15.13 -2.68 4.97
C THR A 403 15.10 -2.12 6.39
N THR A 404 16.10 -2.49 7.16
CA THR A 404 16.46 -1.85 8.41
C THR A 404 17.93 -1.42 8.34
N TYR A 405 18.56 -1.15 9.46
CA TYR A 405 19.99 -0.82 9.49
C TYR A 405 20.69 -1.54 10.65
N LYS A 406 22.00 -1.67 10.52
CA LYS A 406 22.87 -2.06 11.62
C LYS A 406 23.96 -1.01 11.82
N TRP A 407 24.47 -0.90 13.03
CA TRP A 407 25.62 -0.12 13.35
C TRP A 407 26.89 -0.94 13.13
N ILE A 408 27.89 -0.33 12.51
CA ILE A 408 29.20 -0.93 12.27
C ILE A 408 30.24 0.01 12.90
N GLY A 409 31.11 -0.54 13.74
CA GLY A 409 32.21 0.17 14.35
C GLY A 409 33.55 -0.31 13.81
N PHE A 410 34.40 0.63 13.45
CA PHE A 410 35.77 0.35 13.04
C PHE A 410 36.71 1.02 14.07
N GLY A 411 37.50 0.23 14.74
CA GLY A 411 38.51 0.67 15.69
C GLY A 411 39.89 0.21 15.27
N ASP A 412 40.91 0.75 15.91
CA ASP A 412 42.31 0.30 15.90
C ASP A 412 42.67 -0.07 17.35
N ASP A 413 42.29 -1.29 17.73
CA ASP A 413 42.35 -1.79 19.11
C ASP A 413 41.69 -0.85 20.16
N THR A 414 40.66 -0.10 19.72
CA THR A 414 39.97 0.92 20.51
C THR A 414 39.16 0.30 21.63
N ILE A 415 39.40 0.72 22.85
CA ILE A 415 38.66 0.29 24.04
C ILE A 415 37.80 1.42 24.59
N ARG A 416 36.72 1.06 25.27
CA ARG A 416 35.92 2.02 26.02
C ARG A 416 36.63 2.36 27.32
N ALA A 417 36.92 3.65 27.54
CA ALA A 417 37.47 4.18 28.77
C ALA A 417 36.42 4.10 29.91
#